data_c07d3dc4d6d585a7cd2678e43aaed1b2
#
_entry.id   c07d3dc4d6d585a7cd2678e43aaed1b2
#
_cell.length_a   1.000
_cell.length_b   1.000
_cell.length_c   1.000
_cell.angle_alpha   90.00
_cell.angle_beta   90.00
_cell.angle_gamma   90.00
#
_symmetry.space_group_name_H-M   'P 1'
#
loop_
_entity.id
_entity.type
_entity.pdbx_description
1 polymer ?
#
loop_
_entity_poly.entity_id
_entity_poly.type
_entity_poly.pdbx_seq_one_letter_code
_entity_poly.pdbx_strand_id
1 'polypeptide(L)'
;MYPSTPSSDPTPESVPDPNFPNRADYESTPVSRQEYVSAMVHLYRGELYRATQWRIRLDTTTNWAVITTAALLSLSFGEAAHSHWILLVGVALVAMFWVFESRRFRYCDMWYTRLRLIEENFYGPLLRRDPRSPERGWGETIADDLLHPSFKITRGQALRQRFVRNYWAIFAVLLFAWALKLFLSPVPADDWSQVQGRLAMGILPWWIPICYVSVLLTYFTGLIALVPPISRDHHHGTPSPPAPQF
;
A
#
# COMPACT_ATOMS: atom_id res chain seq x y z
N MET A 1 -30.42 55.61 -24.57
CA MET A 1 -30.28 55.49 -23.11
C MET A 1 -31.50 54.70 -22.60
N TYR A 2 -31.36 53.37 -22.53
CA TYR A 2 -32.39 52.50 -22.00
C TYR A 2 -31.78 51.65 -20.91
N PRO A 3 -32.31 51.58 -19.71
CA PRO A 3 -31.83 50.67 -18.67
C PRO A 3 -32.43 49.28 -18.92
N SER A 4 -31.57 48.31 -19.08
CA SER A 4 -31.94 46.89 -19.10
C SER A 4 -32.31 46.44 -17.71
N THR A 5 -33.57 46.07 -17.50
CA THR A 5 -34.05 45.34 -16.33
C THR A 5 -33.48 43.93 -16.33
N PRO A 6 -32.96 43.42 -15.21
CA PRO A 6 -32.61 42.02 -15.10
C PRO A 6 -33.88 41.17 -15.04
N SER A 7 -34.02 40.22 -15.95
CA SER A 7 -35.09 39.22 -15.94
C SER A 7 -34.81 38.27 -14.78
N SER A 8 -35.65 38.32 -13.75
CA SER A 8 -35.75 37.31 -12.73
C SER A 8 -36.48 36.10 -13.33
N ASP A 9 -35.75 35.20 -13.96
CA ASP A 9 -36.29 33.87 -14.23
C ASP A 9 -36.45 33.15 -12.89
N PRO A 10 -37.65 32.68 -12.54
CA PRO A 10 -37.83 31.86 -11.36
C PRO A 10 -37.13 30.52 -11.58
N THR A 11 -36.22 30.17 -10.67
CA THR A 11 -35.66 28.83 -10.56
C THR A 11 -36.80 27.80 -10.69
N PRO A 12 -36.67 26.76 -11.53
CA PRO A 12 -37.73 25.76 -11.65
C PRO A 12 -37.95 25.10 -10.30
N GLU A 13 -39.13 25.37 -9.73
CA GLU A 13 -39.61 24.72 -8.52
C GLU A 13 -39.61 23.19 -8.77
N SER A 14 -38.79 22.45 -8.06
CA SER A 14 -38.66 21.00 -8.22
C SER A 14 -40.01 20.36 -7.92
N VAL A 15 -40.67 19.82 -8.94
CA VAL A 15 -41.92 19.07 -8.79
C VAL A 15 -41.65 17.89 -7.85
N PRO A 16 -42.33 17.78 -6.71
CA PRO A 16 -42.13 16.69 -5.76
C PRO A 16 -42.39 15.34 -6.46
N ASP A 17 -41.49 14.38 -6.33
CA ASP A 17 -41.68 13.02 -6.83
C ASP A 17 -42.91 12.42 -6.10
N PRO A 18 -43.97 12.03 -6.81
CA PRO A 18 -45.20 11.52 -6.20
C PRO A 18 -45.00 10.22 -5.41
N ASN A 19 -43.89 9.49 -5.65
CA ASN A 19 -43.52 8.27 -4.94
C ASN A 19 -42.80 8.55 -3.62
N PHE A 20 -42.28 9.76 -3.42
CA PHE A 20 -41.54 10.16 -2.22
C PHE A 20 -41.87 11.58 -1.77
N PRO A 21 -43.14 11.83 -1.38
CA PRO A 21 -43.62 13.19 -1.08
C PRO A 21 -42.94 13.85 0.14
N ASN A 22 -42.26 13.08 0.97
CA ASN A 22 -41.52 13.53 2.17
C ASN A 22 -40.00 13.40 2.07
N ARG A 23 -39.45 13.32 0.85
CA ARG A 23 -38.01 13.37 0.69
C ARG A 23 -37.54 14.78 1.06
N ALA A 24 -37.06 14.92 2.30
CA ALA A 24 -36.43 16.17 2.71
C ALA A 24 -35.32 16.44 1.72
N ASP A 25 -35.40 17.56 1.03
CA ASP A 25 -34.34 18.02 0.13
C ASP A 25 -33.16 18.48 1.01
N TYR A 26 -32.31 17.54 1.35
CA TYR A 26 -31.10 17.80 2.15
C TYR A 26 -30.15 18.77 1.45
N GLU A 27 -30.27 18.96 0.14
CA GLU A 27 -29.42 19.85 -0.64
C GLU A 27 -29.87 21.32 -0.50
N SER A 28 -31.16 21.57 -0.27
CA SER A 28 -31.70 22.92 -0.11
C SER A 28 -31.54 23.52 1.28
N THR A 29 -31.26 22.68 2.30
CA THR A 29 -31.10 23.13 3.67
C THR A 29 -29.64 23.31 4.00
N PRO A 30 -29.14 24.51 4.37
CA PRO A 30 -27.74 24.72 4.73
C PRO A 30 -27.38 23.87 5.97
N VAL A 31 -26.32 23.08 5.86
CA VAL A 31 -25.84 22.24 6.95
C VAL A 31 -25.32 23.12 8.08
N SER A 32 -25.83 22.92 9.28
CA SER A 32 -25.38 23.65 10.46
C SER A 32 -23.95 23.23 10.83
N ARG A 33 -23.21 24.11 11.54
CA ARG A 33 -21.85 23.79 11.99
C ARG A 33 -21.78 22.52 12.84
N GLN A 34 -22.78 22.26 13.64
CA GLN A 34 -22.85 21.08 14.50
C GLN A 34 -23.03 19.81 13.68
N GLU A 35 -23.91 19.82 12.68
CA GLU A 35 -24.12 18.71 11.76
C GLU A 35 -22.88 18.42 10.93
N TYR A 36 -22.21 19.47 10.43
CA TYR A 36 -20.94 19.33 9.72
C TYR A 36 -19.87 18.65 10.58
N VAL A 37 -19.67 19.11 11.80
CA VAL A 37 -18.69 18.51 12.74
C VAL A 37 -19.06 17.06 13.05
N SER A 38 -20.35 16.78 13.29
CA SER A 38 -20.83 15.42 13.54
C SER A 38 -20.56 14.50 12.35
N ALA A 39 -20.89 14.94 11.12
CA ALA A 39 -20.64 14.19 9.90
C ALA A 39 -19.16 13.90 9.71
N MET A 40 -18.28 14.89 9.94
CA MET A 40 -16.82 14.72 9.85
C MET A 40 -16.27 13.72 10.88
N VAL A 41 -16.78 13.71 12.10
CA VAL A 41 -16.40 12.72 13.12
C VAL A 41 -16.80 11.31 12.70
N HIS A 42 -18.01 11.15 12.16
CA HIS A 42 -18.46 9.84 11.67
C HIS A 42 -17.67 9.37 10.45
N LEU A 43 -17.40 10.25 9.50
CA LEU A 43 -16.57 9.97 8.33
C LEU A 43 -15.16 9.52 8.77
N TYR A 44 -14.51 10.29 9.65
CA TYR A 44 -13.18 9.98 10.16
C TYR A 44 -13.12 8.61 10.83
N ARG A 45 -14.10 8.29 11.69
CA ARG A 45 -14.17 6.97 12.34
C ARG A 45 -14.30 5.84 11.32
N GLY A 46 -15.12 6.04 10.28
CA GLY A 46 -15.27 5.06 9.21
C GLY A 46 -13.97 4.84 8.43
N GLU A 47 -13.29 5.93 8.06
CA GLU A 47 -12.02 5.87 7.32
C GLU A 47 -10.90 5.25 8.18
N LEU A 48 -10.80 5.61 9.46
CA LEU A 48 -9.84 5.04 10.41
C LEU A 48 -10.05 3.52 10.57
N TYR A 49 -11.29 3.08 10.70
CA TYR A 49 -11.62 1.67 10.79
C TYR A 49 -11.18 0.91 9.53
N ARG A 50 -11.49 1.43 8.33
CA ARG A 50 -11.08 0.83 7.05
C ARG A 50 -9.55 0.76 6.92
N ALA A 51 -8.86 1.87 7.23
CA ALA A 51 -7.39 1.92 7.20
C ALA A 51 -6.76 0.88 8.15
N THR A 52 -7.30 0.75 9.37
CA THR A 52 -6.84 -0.22 10.37
C THR A 52 -7.07 -1.66 9.90
N GLN A 53 -8.24 -1.98 9.32
CA GLN A 53 -8.52 -3.31 8.77
C GLN A 53 -7.56 -3.71 7.65
N TRP A 54 -7.22 -2.77 6.75
CA TRP A 54 -6.24 -3.04 5.71
C TRP A 54 -4.83 -3.23 6.25
N ARG A 55 -4.44 -2.50 7.30
CA ARG A 55 -3.16 -2.68 7.99
C ARG A 55 -3.06 -4.08 8.62
N ILE A 56 -4.09 -4.53 9.34
CA ILE A 56 -4.11 -5.88 9.94
C ILE A 56 -3.94 -6.95 8.86
N ARG A 57 -4.61 -6.81 7.70
CA ARG A 57 -4.45 -7.74 6.58
C ARG A 57 -3.03 -7.76 5.99
N LEU A 58 -2.32 -6.63 5.99
CA LEU A 58 -0.92 -6.57 5.59
C LEU A 58 -0.03 -7.33 6.57
N ASP A 59 -0.16 -7.03 7.87
CA ASP A 59 0.64 -7.66 8.92
C ASP A 59 0.40 -9.18 8.95
N THR A 60 -0.84 -9.62 8.79
CA THR A 60 -1.17 -11.05 8.67
C THR A 60 -0.46 -11.73 7.50
N THR A 61 -0.36 -11.07 6.33
CA THR A 61 0.32 -11.65 5.16
C THR A 61 1.83 -11.77 5.40
N THR A 62 2.44 -10.77 6.00
CA THR A 62 3.86 -10.80 6.39
C THR A 62 4.11 -11.93 7.40
N ASN A 63 3.26 -12.09 8.40
CA ASN A 63 3.36 -13.17 9.38
C ASN A 63 3.31 -14.55 8.72
N TRP A 64 2.40 -14.78 7.78
CA TRP A 64 2.36 -16.03 7.02
C TRP A 64 3.62 -16.27 6.20
N ALA A 65 4.20 -15.24 5.59
CA ALA A 65 5.46 -15.37 4.86
C ALA A 65 6.61 -15.79 5.79
N VAL A 66 6.68 -15.24 7.01
CA VAL A 66 7.70 -15.61 8.03
C VAL A 66 7.48 -17.04 8.51
N ILE A 67 6.25 -17.43 8.88
CA ILE A 67 5.91 -18.77 9.34
C ILE A 67 6.25 -19.81 8.26
N THR A 68 5.84 -19.56 7.01
CA THR A 68 6.14 -20.44 5.87
C THR A 68 7.64 -20.58 5.67
N THR A 69 8.40 -19.49 5.76
CA THR A 69 9.86 -19.51 5.66
C THR A 69 10.49 -20.37 6.76
N ALA A 70 10.06 -20.18 8.00
CA ALA A 70 10.57 -20.97 9.14
C ALA A 70 10.26 -22.46 8.98
N ALA A 71 9.05 -22.80 8.53
CA ALA A 71 8.66 -24.19 8.29
C ALA A 71 9.49 -24.84 7.17
N LEU A 72 9.73 -24.11 6.07
CA LEU A 72 10.54 -24.62 4.95
C LEU A 72 12.02 -24.77 5.32
N LEU A 73 12.56 -23.87 6.14
CA LEU A 73 13.91 -24.00 6.70
C LEU A 73 14.01 -25.24 7.59
N SER A 74 13.06 -25.42 8.52
CA SER A 74 13.01 -26.58 9.39
C SER A 74 12.92 -27.88 8.59
N LEU A 75 12.02 -27.95 7.61
CA LEU A 75 11.90 -29.09 6.71
C LEU A 75 13.18 -29.36 5.92
N SER A 76 13.79 -28.33 5.34
CA SER A 76 14.98 -28.48 4.49
C SER A 76 16.20 -28.95 5.27
N PHE A 77 16.38 -28.49 6.53
CA PHE A 77 17.53 -28.86 7.36
C PHE A 77 17.24 -30.00 8.33
N GLY A 78 15.98 -30.44 8.47
CA GLY A 78 15.60 -31.57 9.35
C GLY A 78 16.27 -32.88 8.95
N GLU A 79 16.40 -33.13 7.66
CA GLU A 79 17.11 -34.29 7.12
C GLU A 79 18.10 -33.88 6.02
N ALA A 80 19.29 -34.49 6.04
CA ALA A 80 20.32 -34.22 5.05
C ALA A 80 19.88 -34.62 3.61
N ALA A 81 19.01 -35.64 3.50
CA ALA A 81 18.50 -36.16 2.23
C ALA A 81 17.47 -35.21 1.56
N HIS A 82 16.88 -34.26 2.28
CA HIS A 82 15.94 -33.33 1.68
C HIS A 82 16.60 -32.46 0.62
N SER A 83 15.94 -32.35 -0.54
CA SER A 83 16.47 -31.59 -1.67
C SER A 83 16.52 -30.08 -1.37
N HIS A 84 17.57 -29.41 -1.82
CA HIS A 84 17.71 -27.95 -1.78
C HIS A 84 16.61 -27.22 -2.56
N TRP A 85 15.90 -27.88 -3.49
CA TRP A 85 14.79 -27.33 -4.26
C TRP A 85 13.62 -26.88 -3.40
N ILE A 86 13.44 -27.47 -2.20
CA ILE A 86 12.44 -27.03 -1.22
C ILE A 86 12.60 -25.53 -0.91
N LEU A 87 13.83 -25.05 -0.78
CA LEU A 87 14.13 -23.65 -0.50
C LEU A 87 13.83 -22.75 -1.71
N LEU A 88 14.08 -23.21 -2.93
CA LEU A 88 13.72 -22.47 -4.16
C LEU A 88 12.20 -22.37 -4.34
N VAL A 89 11.46 -23.43 -4.03
CA VAL A 89 9.99 -23.38 -3.95
C VAL A 89 9.55 -22.38 -2.86
N GLY A 90 10.26 -22.35 -1.73
CA GLY A 90 10.05 -21.36 -0.67
C GLY A 90 10.21 -19.92 -1.16
N VAL A 91 11.25 -19.65 -1.96
CA VAL A 91 11.46 -18.35 -2.59
C VAL A 91 10.28 -17.96 -3.48
N ALA A 92 9.74 -18.90 -4.28
CA ALA A 92 8.56 -18.65 -5.11
C ALA A 92 7.31 -18.36 -4.27
N LEU A 93 7.08 -19.11 -3.19
CA LEU A 93 5.95 -18.88 -2.27
C LEU A 93 6.05 -17.51 -1.59
N VAL A 94 7.23 -17.14 -1.11
CA VAL A 94 7.46 -15.80 -0.51
C VAL A 94 7.27 -14.70 -1.54
N ALA A 95 7.67 -14.89 -2.80
CA ALA A 95 7.41 -13.96 -3.88
C ALA A 95 5.90 -13.77 -4.11
N MET A 96 5.12 -14.83 -4.04
CA MET A 96 3.66 -14.76 -4.13
C MET A 96 3.06 -13.94 -2.97
N PHE A 97 3.48 -14.17 -1.71
CA PHE A 97 3.05 -13.35 -0.56
C PHE A 97 3.43 -11.88 -0.75
N TRP A 98 4.65 -11.60 -1.20
CA TRP A 98 5.11 -10.25 -1.49
C TRP A 98 4.25 -9.53 -2.54
N VAL A 99 3.90 -10.20 -3.64
CA VAL A 99 3.02 -9.64 -4.67
C VAL A 99 1.61 -9.38 -4.12
N PHE A 100 1.05 -10.32 -3.36
CA PHE A 100 -0.28 -10.14 -2.75
C PHE A 100 -0.30 -9.00 -1.74
N GLU A 101 0.74 -8.91 -0.91
CA GLU A 101 0.86 -7.83 0.07
C GLU A 101 1.04 -6.46 -0.61
N SER A 102 1.82 -6.39 -1.69
CA SER A 102 2.00 -5.16 -2.46
C SER A 102 0.69 -4.68 -3.11
N ARG A 103 -0.16 -5.60 -3.58
CA ARG A 103 -1.50 -5.24 -4.05
C ARG A 103 -2.37 -4.68 -2.92
N ARG A 104 -2.38 -5.33 -1.76
CA ARG A 104 -3.13 -4.87 -0.58
C ARG A 104 -2.59 -3.54 -0.05
N PHE A 105 -1.29 -3.31 -0.13
CA PHE A 105 -0.66 -2.06 0.30
C PHE A 105 -1.19 -0.85 -0.48
N ARG A 106 -1.51 -0.97 -1.76
CA ARG A 106 -2.11 0.11 -2.55
C ARG A 106 -3.49 0.52 -2.02
N TYR A 107 -4.30 -0.44 -1.58
CA TYR A 107 -5.58 -0.13 -0.93
C TYR A 107 -5.36 0.55 0.42
N CYS A 108 -4.43 0.04 1.21
CA CYS A 108 -4.07 0.63 2.50
C CYS A 108 -3.63 2.09 2.34
N ASP A 109 -2.75 2.37 1.37
CA ASP A 109 -2.24 3.70 1.06
C ASP A 109 -3.35 4.68 0.67
N MET A 110 -4.31 4.25 -0.14
CA MET A 110 -5.47 5.06 -0.54
C MET A 110 -6.29 5.52 0.68
N TRP A 111 -6.58 4.61 1.62
CA TRP A 111 -7.34 4.94 2.83
C TRP A 111 -6.52 5.83 3.79
N TYR A 112 -5.22 5.56 3.93
CA TYR A 112 -4.33 6.39 4.76
C TYR A 112 -4.16 7.81 4.21
N THR A 113 -4.08 7.98 2.90
CA THR A 113 -3.98 9.31 2.29
C THR A 113 -5.21 10.15 2.62
N ARG A 114 -6.43 9.59 2.51
CA ARG A 114 -7.67 10.27 2.85
C ARG A 114 -7.74 10.61 4.35
N LEU A 115 -7.35 9.67 5.20
CA LEU A 115 -7.29 9.87 6.65
C LEU A 115 -6.36 11.03 7.01
N ARG A 116 -5.17 11.10 6.40
CA ARG A 116 -4.22 12.19 6.62
C ARG A 116 -4.75 13.55 6.17
N LEU A 117 -5.44 13.62 5.05
CA LEU A 117 -6.09 14.86 4.62
C LEU A 117 -7.10 15.38 5.65
N ILE A 118 -7.89 14.51 6.25
CA ILE A 118 -8.84 14.88 7.33
C ILE A 118 -8.06 15.32 8.58
N GLU A 119 -7.03 14.59 8.98
CA GLU A 119 -6.21 14.93 10.14
C GLU A 119 -5.53 16.30 9.99
N GLU A 120 -4.93 16.56 8.84
CA GLU A 120 -4.17 17.78 8.57
C GLU A 120 -5.07 19.02 8.41
N ASN A 121 -6.23 18.86 7.77
CA ASN A 121 -7.08 19.98 7.37
C ASN A 121 -8.29 20.24 8.29
N PHE A 122 -8.74 19.22 9.03
CA PHE A 122 -9.85 19.37 9.97
C PHE A 122 -9.38 19.29 11.43
N TYR A 123 -8.76 18.18 11.84
CA TYR A 123 -8.37 17.99 13.25
C TYR A 123 -7.16 18.83 13.66
N GLY A 124 -6.18 19.01 12.78
CA GLY A 124 -5.00 19.84 13.03
C GLY A 124 -5.37 21.28 13.38
N PRO A 125 -6.12 21.99 12.51
CA PRO A 125 -6.64 23.34 12.81
C PRO A 125 -7.52 23.41 14.06
N LEU A 126 -8.42 22.44 14.24
CA LEU A 126 -9.29 22.36 15.40
C LEU A 126 -8.50 22.31 16.73
N LEU A 127 -7.49 21.46 16.80
CA LEU A 127 -6.63 21.30 17.98
C LEU A 127 -5.75 22.53 18.24
N ARG A 128 -5.30 23.21 17.19
CA ARG A 128 -4.51 24.44 17.27
C ARG A 128 -5.36 25.67 17.55
N ARG A 129 -6.68 25.53 17.50
CA ARG A 129 -7.65 26.64 17.55
C ARG A 129 -7.42 27.67 16.44
N ASP A 130 -6.87 27.23 15.31
CA ASP A 130 -6.69 28.05 14.11
C ASP A 130 -7.85 27.74 13.15
N PRO A 131 -8.67 28.74 12.76
CA PRO A 131 -9.80 28.52 11.85
C PRO A 131 -9.36 28.24 10.40
N ARG A 132 -8.07 28.29 10.08
CA ARG A 132 -7.57 28.15 8.72
C ARG A 132 -7.11 26.73 8.46
N SER A 133 -7.68 26.12 7.41
CA SER A 133 -7.17 24.85 6.89
C SER A 133 -5.89 25.09 6.09
N PRO A 134 -4.83 24.28 6.26
CA PRO A 134 -3.58 24.39 5.51
C PRO A 134 -3.79 24.30 4.00
N GLU A 135 -4.66 23.43 3.55
CA GLU A 135 -4.94 23.20 2.13
C GLU A 135 -6.37 23.68 1.77
N ARG A 136 -6.46 24.58 0.77
CA ARG A 136 -7.75 24.99 0.25
C ARG A 136 -8.33 23.91 -0.65
N GLY A 137 -9.63 23.68 -0.57
CA GLY A 137 -10.32 22.70 -1.41
C GLY A 137 -10.14 21.23 -1.00
N TRP A 138 -9.51 20.96 0.15
CA TRP A 138 -9.33 19.59 0.64
C TRP A 138 -10.62 18.80 0.77
N GLY A 139 -11.73 19.46 1.09
CA GLY A 139 -13.07 18.85 1.15
C GLY A 139 -13.53 18.32 -0.20
N GLU A 140 -13.30 19.08 -1.28
CA GLU A 140 -13.59 18.66 -2.66
C GLU A 140 -12.72 17.46 -3.05
N THR A 141 -11.44 17.52 -2.71
CA THR A 141 -10.50 16.39 -2.94
C THR A 141 -10.98 15.10 -2.27
N ILE A 142 -11.49 15.21 -1.04
CA ILE A 142 -12.05 14.04 -0.34
C ILE A 142 -13.36 13.59 -0.98
N ALA A 143 -14.25 14.52 -1.35
CA ALA A 143 -15.52 14.19 -1.99
C ALA A 143 -15.29 13.47 -3.33
N ASP A 144 -14.39 13.99 -4.17
CA ASP A 144 -14.00 13.34 -5.42
C ASP A 144 -13.43 11.95 -5.21
N ASP A 145 -12.56 11.78 -4.21
CA ASP A 145 -11.95 10.49 -3.91
C ASP A 145 -12.94 9.50 -3.27
N LEU A 146 -14.00 9.98 -2.62
CA LEU A 146 -15.11 9.16 -2.15
C LEU A 146 -15.98 8.65 -3.31
N LEU A 147 -16.24 9.52 -4.30
CA LEU A 147 -17.05 9.19 -5.48
C LEU A 147 -16.26 8.34 -6.49
N HIS A 148 -14.97 8.66 -6.68
CA HIS A 148 -14.08 8.03 -7.66
C HIS A 148 -12.76 7.58 -7.02
N PRO A 149 -12.78 6.49 -6.20
CA PRO A 149 -11.57 6.03 -5.51
C PRO A 149 -10.43 5.70 -6.48
N SER A 150 -9.28 6.31 -6.30
CA SER A 150 -8.11 6.12 -7.16
C SER A 150 -6.86 5.74 -6.37
N PHE A 151 -6.02 4.89 -6.97
CA PHE A 151 -4.75 4.53 -6.35
C PHE A 151 -3.75 5.69 -6.44
N LYS A 152 -3.17 6.08 -5.32
CA LYS A 152 -2.19 7.17 -5.25
C LYS A 152 -0.77 6.72 -5.62
N ILE A 153 -0.48 5.41 -5.49
CA ILE A 153 0.82 4.82 -5.81
C ILE A 153 0.71 3.78 -6.92
N THR A 154 1.79 3.67 -7.70
CA THR A 154 1.90 2.66 -8.76
C THR A 154 2.15 1.25 -8.21
N ARG A 155 1.95 0.23 -9.04
CA ARG A 155 2.26 -1.16 -8.65
C ARG A 155 3.75 -1.34 -8.34
N GLY A 156 4.63 -0.73 -9.15
CA GLY A 156 6.07 -0.80 -8.94
C GLY A 156 6.51 -0.16 -7.62
N GLN A 157 5.98 1.01 -7.28
CA GLN A 157 6.24 1.67 -6.00
C GLN A 157 5.79 0.83 -4.81
N ALA A 158 4.61 0.20 -4.89
CA ALA A 158 4.13 -0.69 -3.83
C ALA A 158 5.03 -1.93 -3.67
N LEU A 159 5.43 -2.57 -4.77
CA LEU A 159 6.37 -3.70 -4.76
C LEU A 159 7.70 -3.30 -4.14
N ARG A 160 8.29 -2.19 -4.59
CA ARG A 160 9.55 -1.68 -4.05
C ARG A 160 9.46 -1.38 -2.55
N GLN A 161 8.41 -0.67 -2.13
CA GLN A 161 8.23 -0.27 -0.73
C GLN A 161 8.11 -1.50 0.19
N ARG A 162 7.32 -2.51 -0.22
CA ARG A 162 7.17 -3.73 0.58
C ARG A 162 8.42 -4.59 0.56
N PHE A 163 9.12 -4.66 -0.59
CA PHE A 163 10.40 -5.35 -0.69
C PHE A 163 11.43 -4.77 0.29
N VAL A 164 11.71 -3.48 0.17
CA VAL A 164 12.74 -2.80 0.99
C VAL A 164 12.39 -2.81 2.48
N ARG A 165 11.11 -2.79 2.83
CA ARG A 165 10.70 -2.73 4.24
C ARG A 165 10.72 -4.08 4.95
N ASN A 166 10.23 -5.14 4.29
CA ASN A 166 9.96 -6.42 4.97
C ASN A 166 10.59 -7.63 4.25
N TYR A 167 10.50 -7.70 2.92
CA TYR A 167 10.74 -8.94 2.18
C TYR A 167 12.19 -9.20 1.85
N TRP A 168 13.04 -8.18 1.72
CA TRP A 168 14.45 -8.36 1.40
C TRP A 168 15.16 -9.31 2.37
N ALA A 169 14.86 -9.18 3.68
CA ALA A 169 15.46 -10.02 4.71
C ALA A 169 14.99 -11.48 4.59
N ILE A 170 13.70 -11.70 4.30
CA ILE A 170 13.15 -13.05 4.11
C ILE A 170 13.81 -13.73 2.90
N PHE A 171 13.91 -13.02 1.77
CA PHE A 171 14.62 -13.52 0.59
C PHE A 171 16.09 -13.78 0.85
N ALA A 172 16.79 -12.87 1.56
CA ALA A 172 18.19 -13.06 1.91
C ALA A 172 18.41 -14.31 2.76
N VAL A 173 17.55 -14.56 3.76
CA VAL A 173 17.62 -15.77 4.60
C VAL A 173 17.40 -17.04 3.77
N LEU A 174 16.38 -17.06 2.89
CA LEU A 174 16.10 -18.23 2.05
C LEU A 174 17.23 -18.51 1.05
N LEU A 175 17.76 -17.48 0.38
CA LEU A 175 18.84 -17.63 -0.58
C LEU A 175 20.15 -18.01 0.10
N PHE A 176 20.44 -17.44 1.28
CA PHE A 176 21.57 -17.83 2.09
C PHE A 176 21.47 -19.29 2.55
N ALA A 177 20.29 -19.69 3.06
CA ALA A 177 20.05 -21.07 3.47
C ALA A 177 20.14 -22.05 2.28
N TRP A 178 19.68 -21.63 1.10
CA TRP A 178 19.82 -22.42 -0.13
C TRP A 178 21.30 -22.61 -0.50
N ALA A 179 22.09 -21.54 -0.49
CA ALA A 179 23.53 -21.63 -0.73
C ALA A 179 24.23 -22.51 0.31
N LEU A 180 23.92 -22.30 1.60
CA LEU A 180 24.47 -23.08 2.70
C LEU A 180 24.19 -24.59 2.53
N LYS A 181 22.92 -24.94 2.22
CA LYS A 181 22.55 -26.34 1.98
C LYS A 181 23.27 -26.93 0.79
N LEU A 182 23.47 -26.17 -0.27
CA LEU A 182 24.13 -26.61 -1.49
C LEU A 182 25.63 -26.97 -1.24
N PHE A 183 26.30 -26.15 -0.42
CA PHE A 183 27.72 -26.35 -0.14
C PHE A 183 27.99 -27.34 1.00
N LEU A 184 27.12 -27.45 2.00
CA LEU A 184 27.37 -28.21 3.22
C LEU A 184 26.60 -29.53 3.30
N SER A 185 25.60 -29.78 2.50
CA SER A 185 24.74 -30.97 2.65
C SER A 185 24.79 -31.89 1.43
N PRO A 186 24.82 -33.26 1.61
CA PRO A 186 24.91 -34.00 2.90
C PRO A 186 26.29 -33.99 3.54
N VAL A 187 27.35 -33.71 2.77
CA VAL A 187 28.74 -33.58 3.20
C VAL A 187 29.29 -32.29 2.60
N PRO A 188 30.26 -31.59 3.20
CA PRO A 188 30.87 -30.44 2.55
C PRO A 188 31.36 -30.76 1.14
N ALA A 189 31.18 -29.84 0.20
CA ALA A 189 31.61 -30.03 -1.18
C ALA A 189 33.12 -29.68 -1.27
N ASP A 190 33.91 -30.61 -1.74
CA ASP A 190 35.36 -30.43 -1.93
C ASP A 190 35.67 -29.83 -3.30
N ASP A 191 34.76 -29.99 -4.29
CA ASP A 191 35.02 -29.57 -5.65
C ASP A 191 33.75 -29.02 -6.33
N TRP A 192 33.94 -28.14 -7.32
CA TRP A 192 32.85 -27.53 -8.09
C TRP A 192 31.98 -28.55 -8.83
N SER A 193 32.57 -29.64 -9.30
CA SER A 193 31.84 -30.72 -9.96
C SER A 193 30.78 -31.35 -9.05
N GLN A 194 31.04 -31.47 -7.74
CA GLN A 194 30.10 -31.97 -6.76
C GLN A 194 28.91 -30.99 -6.59
N VAL A 195 29.22 -29.68 -6.56
CA VAL A 195 28.16 -28.63 -6.50
C VAL A 195 27.27 -28.69 -7.73
N GLN A 196 27.84 -28.85 -8.93
CA GLN A 196 27.07 -29.01 -10.16
C GLN A 196 26.18 -30.26 -10.13
N GLY A 197 26.72 -31.39 -9.63
CA GLY A 197 25.95 -32.62 -9.46
C GLY A 197 24.77 -32.44 -8.49
N ARG A 198 24.94 -31.65 -7.43
CA ARG A 198 23.85 -31.33 -6.47
C ARG A 198 22.81 -30.38 -7.04
N LEU A 199 23.23 -29.41 -7.85
CA LEU A 199 22.32 -28.46 -8.52
C LEU A 199 21.37 -29.16 -9.49
N ALA A 200 21.85 -30.22 -10.16
CA ALA A 200 21.03 -31.02 -11.07
C ALA A 200 20.01 -31.87 -10.30
N MET A 201 18.80 -31.97 -10.82
CA MET A 201 17.74 -32.80 -10.25
C MET A 201 17.02 -33.58 -11.33
N GLY A 202 17.32 -34.87 -11.46
CA GLY A 202 16.73 -35.73 -12.49
C GLY A 202 16.98 -35.19 -13.89
N ILE A 203 15.93 -34.77 -14.57
CA ILE A 203 16.00 -34.20 -15.92
C ILE A 203 16.36 -32.70 -15.94
N LEU A 204 16.38 -32.02 -14.76
CA LEU A 204 16.67 -30.59 -14.67
C LEU A 204 18.19 -30.38 -14.63
N PRO A 205 18.77 -29.66 -15.60
CA PRO A 205 20.19 -29.37 -15.63
C PRO A 205 20.60 -28.38 -14.55
N TRP A 206 21.86 -28.44 -14.13
CA TRP A 206 22.45 -27.68 -13.02
C TRP A 206 22.34 -26.14 -13.16
N TRP A 207 22.25 -25.63 -14.37
CA TRP A 207 22.18 -24.17 -14.61
C TRP A 207 20.79 -23.56 -14.31
N ILE A 208 19.71 -24.35 -14.26
CA ILE A 208 18.34 -23.86 -14.02
C ILE A 208 18.20 -23.13 -12.67
N PRO A 209 18.64 -23.71 -11.53
CA PRO A 209 18.57 -23.00 -10.26
C PRO A 209 19.39 -21.70 -10.25
N ILE A 210 20.53 -21.69 -10.90
CA ILE A 210 21.40 -20.51 -11.01
C ILE A 210 20.70 -19.42 -11.84
N CYS A 211 20.13 -19.78 -12.99
CA CYS A 211 19.35 -18.84 -13.80
C CYS A 211 18.15 -18.27 -13.02
N TYR A 212 17.42 -19.13 -12.31
CA TYR A 212 16.28 -18.69 -11.48
C TYR A 212 16.71 -17.63 -10.45
N VAL A 213 17.77 -17.90 -9.68
CA VAL A 213 18.28 -16.95 -8.68
C VAL A 213 18.83 -15.68 -9.34
N SER A 214 19.56 -15.80 -10.46
CA SER A 214 20.10 -14.65 -11.20
C SER A 214 19.00 -13.73 -11.74
N VAL A 215 17.95 -14.28 -12.32
CA VAL A 215 16.78 -13.51 -12.80
C VAL A 215 16.10 -12.81 -11.63
N LEU A 216 15.94 -13.49 -10.50
CA LEU A 216 15.32 -12.91 -9.30
C LEU A 216 16.14 -11.73 -8.76
N LEU A 217 17.45 -11.89 -8.63
CA LEU A 217 18.37 -10.83 -8.14
C LEU A 217 18.39 -9.64 -9.11
N THR A 218 18.42 -9.89 -10.42
CA THR A 218 18.35 -8.84 -11.45
C THR A 218 17.03 -8.08 -11.35
N TYR A 219 15.92 -8.79 -11.15
CA TYR A 219 14.62 -8.17 -10.96
C TYR A 219 14.58 -7.29 -9.70
N PHE A 220 15.11 -7.75 -8.57
CA PHE A 220 15.18 -6.97 -7.34
C PHE A 220 16.04 -5.72 -7.49
N THR A 221 17.21 -5.85 -8.13
CA THR A 221 18.11 -4.73 -8.42
C THR A 221 17.43 -3.72 -9.33
N GLY A 222 16.80 -4.16 -10.42
CA GLY A 222 16.02 -3.32 -11.33
C GLY A 222 14.86 -2.61 -10.62
N LEU A 223 14.12 -3.32 -9.77
CA LEU A 223 13.03 -2.74 -8.98
C LEU A 223 13.51 -1.60 -8.06
N ILE A 224 14.66 -1.78 -7.41
CA ILE A 224 15.22 -0.76 -6.52
C ILE A 224 15.78 0.43 -7.31
N ALA A 225 16.46 0.17 -8.43
CA ALA A 225 17.16 1.19 -9.21
C ALA A 225 16.21 2.03 -10.10
N LEU A 226 15.22 1.38 -10.73
CA LEU A 226 14.38 2.02 -11.75
C LEU A 226 13.07 2.57 -11.21
N VAL A 227 12.54 2.01 -10.13
CA VAL A 227 11.28 2.48 -9.55
C VAL A 227 11.58 3.52 -8.47
N PRO A 228 11.08 4.76 -8.58
CA PRO A 228 11.30 5.78 -7.57
C PRO A 228 10.61 5.41 -6.24
N PRO A 229 11.17 5.82 -5.10
CA PRO A 229 10.51 5.67 -3.81
C PRO A 229 9.20 6.48 -3.79
N ILE A 230 8.31 6.13 -2.87
CA ILE A 230 7.11 6.94 -2.63
C ILE A 230 7.58 8.24 -1.97
N SER A 231 7.48 9.36 -2.69
CA SER A 231 7.72 10.70 -2.13
C SER A 231 6.53 11.06 -1.23
N ARG A 232 6.83 11.41 0.01
CA ARG A 232 5.81 11.89 0.96
C ARG A 232 5.57 13.40 0.83
N ASP A 233 6.28 14.07 -0.06
CA ASP A 233 6.33 15.53 -0.18
C ASP A 233 5.13 16.14 -0.91
N HIS A 234 4.19 15.34 -1.38
CA HIS A 234 2.99 15.89 -2.06
C HIS A 234 1.97 16.55 -1.11
N HIS A 235 2.23 16.58 0.22
CA HIS A 235 1.33 17.20 1.19
C HIS A 235 1.92 18.39 1.96
N HIS A 236 3.16 18.77 1.70
CA HIS A 236 3.67 20.06 2.17
C HIS A 236 3.53 21.08 1.04
N GLY A 237 2.30 21.61 0.92
CA GLY A 237 2.11 22.88 0.25
C GLY A 237 3.10 23.90 0.80
N THR A 238 3.65 24.72 -0.10
CA THR A 238 4.56 25.86 0.10
C THR A 238 4.64 26.37 1.55
N PRO A 239 5.86 26.61 2.08
CA PRO A 239 6.00 27.14 3.42
C PRO A 239 5.17 28.41 3.56
N SER A 240 4.33 28.47 4.59
CA SER A 240 3.55 29.64 4.94
C SER A 240 4.48 30.84 5.05
N PRO A 241 4.15 32.00 4.48
CA PRO A 241 4.92 33.22 4.71
C PRO A 241 4.99 33.48 6.21
N PRO A 242 6.11 34.01 6.71
CA PRO A 242 6.27 34.29 8.14
C PRO A 242 5.13 35.19 8.61
N ALA A 243 4.58 34.86 9.79
CA ALA A 243 3.53 35.64 10.41
C ALA A 243 3.99 37.10 10.58
N PRO A 244 3.16 38.10 10.29
CA PRO A 244 3.51 39.48 10.55
C PRO A 244 3.76 39.64 12.05
N GLN A 245 4.96 40.12 12.39
CA GLN A 245 5.30 40.52 13.72
C GLN A 245 4.50 41.81 14.06
N PHE A 246 3.58 41.73 15.03
CA PHE A 246 2.98 42.86 15.70
C PHE A 246 3.48 42.88 17.13
#